data_a72dca54f38b283aa8d5419acd6de334
#
_entry.id   a72dca54f38b283aa8d5419acd6de334
#
_cell.length_a   1.000
_cell.length_b   1.000
_cell.length_c   1.000
_cell.angle_alpha   90.00
_cell.angle_beta   90.00
_cell.angle_gamma   90.00
#
_symmetry.space_group_name_H-M   'P 1'
#
loop_
_entity.id
_entity.type
_entity.pdbx_description
1 polymer ?
#
loop_
_entity_poly.entity_id
_entity_poly.type
_entity_poly.pdbx_seq_one_letter_code
_entity_poly.pdbx_strand_id
1 'polypeptide(L)'
;MDILFQKQFSSLIRFVKPSDDHAVICLEQISESTPSPQYHIVDLQSFKIAVEDVFVKNSKTLVLKSVTSTHLILNEYHNGKNPDHATAIAYNYKTKSLEWEKENFRILEVNGEVIKSPHQYFENRFAYWDVKTGLVIDMPEENDIQSNKTESFPLLYPENSEHFGTFSKFINEKTGHQAAICCEYLEVGNVMILSYYFHKNKTLGNVLLVANSEGEVLCTINLGENLKGIGKDTFFVLENKLVFISNKNTLNIYEV
;
A
#
# COMPACT_ATOMS: atom_id res chain seq x y z
N MET A 1 3.52 15.39 -16.36
CA MET A 1 2.97 14.23 -15.61
C MET A 1 1.54 14.02 -16.05
N ASP A 2 1.24 12.86 -16.57
CA ASP A 2 -0.09 12.52 -17.07
C ASP A 2 -0.85 11.69 -16.03
N ILE A 3 -2.17 11.94 -15.92
CA ILE A 3 -3.04 11.18 -15.06
C ILE A 3 -3.41 9.89 -15.77
N LEU A 4 -2.93 8.75 -15.27
CA LEU A 4 -3.26 7.43 -15.81
C LEU A 4 -4.58 6.92 -15.24
N PHE A 5 -4.81 7.19 -13.95
CA PHE A 5 -6.03 6.77 -13.25
C PHE A 5 -6.35 7.74 -12.11
N GLN A 6 -7.63 8.07 -11.96
CA GLN A 6 -8.15 8.79 -10.81
C GLN A 6 -9.58 8.34 -10.52
N LYS A 7 -9.83 7.90 -9.29
CA LYS A 7 -11.18 7.55 -8.85
C LYS A 7 -11.41 7.88 -7.39
N GLN A 8 -12.49 8.58 -7.12
CA GLN A 8 -13.01 8.78 -5.77
C GLN A 8 -13.92 7.61 -5.38
N PHE A 9 -13.69 7.07 -4.20
CA PHE A 9 -14.48 6.00 -3.60
C PHE A 9 -15.42 6.55 -2.52
N SER A 10 -16.44 5.77 -2.18
CA SER A 10 -17.49 6.17 -1.22
C SER A 10 -17.02 6.20 0.23
N SER A 11 -15.97 5.44 0.56
CA SER A 11 -15.47 5.28 1.92
C SER A 11 -13.96 5.53 2.00
N LEU A 12 -13.41 5.54 3.22
CA LEU A 12 -11.98 5.76 3.44
C LEU A 12 -11.16 4.59 2.90
N ILE A 13 -10.12 4.89 2.15
CA ILE A 13 -9.10 3.93 1.75
C ILE A 13 -8.12 3.80 2.91
N ARG A 14 -7.99 2.58 3.44
CA ARG A 14 -7.09 2.28 4.55
C ARG A 14 -5.72 1.83 4.08
N PHE A 15 -5.70 1.01 3.03
CA PHE A 15 -4.48 0.49 2.42
C PHE A 15 -4.56 0.45 0.91
N VAL A 16 -3.40 0.61 0.29
CA VAL A 16 -3.17 0.36 -1.14
C VAL A 16 -2.02 -0.61 -1.23
N LYS A 17 -2.23 -1.72 -1.92
CA LYS A 17 -1.21 -2.76 -2.07
C LYS A 17 -1.12 -3.23 -3.51
N PRO A 18 0.03 -3.12 -4.17
CA PRO A 18 0.26 -3.73 -5.47
C PRO A 18 0.44 -5.24 -5.35
N SER A 19 0.18 -5.95 -6.43
CA SER A 19 0.58 -7.36 -6.59
C SER A 19 2.08 -7.44 -6.92
N ASP A 20 2.72 -8.55 -6.54
CA ASP A 20 4.14 -8.76 -6.78
C ASP A 20 4.52 -8.76 -8.28
N ASP A 21 3.57 -9.16 -9.14
CA ASP A 21 3.70 -9.11 -10.61
C ASP A 21 3.34 -7.75 -11.23
N HIS A 22 3.04 -6.75 -10.38
CA HIS A 22 2.62 -5.40 -10.76
C HIS A 22 1.44 -5.35 -11.74
N ALA A 23 0.66 -6.42 -11.84
CA ALA A 23 -0.50 -6.46 -12.72
C ALA A 23 -1.70 -5.70 -12.16
N VAL A 24 -1.83 -5.67 -10.84
CA VAL A 24 -2.98 -5.06 -10.16
C VAL A 24 -2.56 -4.29 -8.89
N ILE A 25 -3.42 -3.36 -8.49
CA ILE A 25 -3.41 -2.73 -7.16
C ILE A 25 -4.71 -3.10 -6.44
N CYS A 26 -4.59 -3.58 -5.21
CA CYS A 26 -5.72 -3.77 -4.31
C CYS A 26 -5.87 -2.58 -3.38
N LEU A 27 -7.08 -2.07 -3.29
CA LEU A 27 -7.50 -1.07 -2.31
C LEU A 27 -8.31 -1.74 -1.23
N GLU A 28 -8.01 -1.43 0.02
CA GLU A 28 -8.82 -1.83 1.16
C GLU A 28 -9.57 -0.61 1.68
N GLN A 29 -10.89 -0.69 1.65
CA GLN A 29 -11.78 0.34 2.20
C GLN A 29 -12.41 -0.09 3.50
N ILE A 30 -12.64 0.89 4.37
CA ILE A 30 -13.43 0.73 5.59
C ILE A 30 -14.52 1.80 5.63
N SER A 31 -15.69 1.40 6.07
CA SER A 31 -16.81 2.30 6.32
C SER A 31 -17.18 2.31 7.80
N GLU A 32 -17.64 3.43 8.31
CA GLU A 32 -18.17 3.51 9.68
C GLU A 32 -19.41 2.63 9.88
N SER A 33 -20.21 2.43 8.81
CA SER A 33 -21.43 1.62 8.83
C SER A 33 -21.17 0.12 8.69
N THR A 34 -20.08 -0.29 8.07
CA THR A 34 -19.71 -1.70 7.88
C THR A 34 -18.34 -1.96 8.47
N PRO A 35 -18.26 -2.74 9.56
CA PRO A 35 -17.00 -2.96 10.25
C PRO A 35 -16.00 -3.81 9.45
N SER A 36 -16.48 -4.50 8.42
CA SER A 36 -15.65 -5.38 7.59
C SER A 36 -15.06 -4.63 6.41
N PRO A 37 -13.79 -4.87 6.06
CA PRO A 37 -13.18 -4.25 4.91
C PRO A 37 -13.83 -4.71 3.61
N GLN A 38 -13.86 -3.81 2.64
CA GLN A 38 -14.19 -4.08 1.25
C GLN A 38 -12.93 -3.86 0.41
N TYR A 39 -12.79 -4.65 -0.64
CA TYR A 39 -11.62 -4.60 -1.51
C TYR A 39 -12.02 -4.22 -2.93
N HIS A 40 -11.18 -3.43 -3.58
CA HIS A 40 -11.31 -3.06 -4.98
C HIS A 40 -10.01 -3.36 -5.69
N ILE A 41 -10.08 -3.88 -6.89
CA ILE A 41 -8.93 -4.26 -7.69
C ILE A 41 -8.86 -3.34 -8.91
N VAL A 42 -7.74 -2.65 -9.05
CA VAL A 42 -7.40 -1.83 -10.22
C VAL A 42 -6.41 -2.58 -11.08
N ASP A 43 -6.71 -2.77 -12.32
CA ASP A 43 -5.80 -3.33 -13.33
C ASP A 43 -4.84 -2.23 -13.81
N LEU A 44 -3.55 -2.48 -13.70
CA LEU A 44 -2.49 -1.51 -14.02
C LEU A 44 -2.10 -1.48 -15.50
N GLN A 45 -2.56 -2.42 -16.30
CA GLN A 45 -2.36 -2.39 -17.73
C GLN A 45 -3.42 -1.52 -18.43
N SER A 46 -4.68 -1.70 -18.03
CA SER A 46 -5.81 -0.96 -18.61
C SER A 46 -6.17 0.32 -17.88
N PHE A 47 -5.64 0.53 -16.67
CA PHE A 47 -6.03 1.61 -15.74
C PHE A 47 -7.53 1.66 -15.50
N LYS A 48 -8.13 0.49 -15.23
CA LYS A 48 -9.56 0.34 -14.95
C LYS A 48 -9.78 -0.46 -13.68
N ILE A 49 -10.93 -0.26 -13.08
CA ILE A 49 -11.37 -1.15 -12.01
C ILE A 49 -11.68 -2.52 -12.61
N ALA A 50 -10.92 -3.51 -12.20
CA ALA A 50 -11.13 -4.91 -12.60
C ALA A 50 -12.24 -5.57 -11.79
N VAL A 51 -12.28 -5.30 -10.46
CA VAL A 51 -13.33 -5.81 -9.57
C VAL A 51 -13.64 -4.77 -8.49
N GLU A 52 -14.91 -4.53 -8.25
CA GLU A 52 -15.41 -3.65 -7.18
C GLU A 52 -16.11 -4.44 -6.08
N ASP A 53 -16.13 -3.85 -4.87
CA ASP A 53 -16.93 -4.29 -3.72
C ASP A 53 -16.74 -5.77 -3.37
N VAL A 54 -15.48 -6.22 -3.38
CA VAL A 54 -15.17 -7.58 -2.94
C VAL A 54 -15.34 -7.64 -1.42
N PHE A 55 -16.28 -8.46 -0.98
CA PHE A 55 -16.53 -8.76 0.41
C PHE A 55 -16.18 -10.22 0.68
N VAL A 56 -15.22 -10.46 1.57
CA VAL A 56 -14.74 -11.81 1.86
C VAL A 56 -15.56 -12.46 2.98
N LYS A 57 -15.66 -11.78 4.12
CA LYS A 57 -16.47 -12.23 5.28
C LYS A 57 -16.72 -11.08 6.24
N ASN A 58 -17.69 -11.24 7.12
CA ASN A 58 -18.01 -10.26 8.15
C ASN A 58 -17.02 -10.35 9.33
N SER A 59 -15.91 -9.63 9.24
CA SER A 59 -14.89 -9.58 10.28
C SER A 59 -14.17 -8.25 10.31
N LYS A 60 -14.02 -7.68 11.51
CA LYS A 60 -13.26 -6.44 11.76
C LYS A 60 -11.75 -6.65 11.78
N THR A 61 -11.34 -7.88 11.94
CA THR A 61 -9.94 -8.26 12.20
C THR A 61 -9.26 -8.87 10.96
N LEU A 62 -9.91 -8.77 9.80
CA LEU A 62 -9.31 -9.08 8.52
C LEU A 62 -8.22 -8.07 8.17
N VAL A 63 -7.07 -8.59 7.77
CA VAL A 63 -5.91 -7.81 7.32
C VAL A 63 -5.42 -8.36 6.00
N LEU A 64 -5.35 -7.53 4.99
CA LEU A 64 -4.77 -7.89 3.69
C LEU A 64 -3.25 -8.11 3.84
N LYS A 65 -2.78 -9.31 3.56
CA LYS A 65 -1.35 -9.67 3.57
C LYS A 65 -0.70 -9.48 2.22
N SER A 66 -1.37 -9.94 1.17
CA SER A 66 -0.92 -9.76 -0.20
C SER A 66 -2.10 -9.83 -1.17
N VAL A 67 -1.85 -9.40 -2.39
CA VAL A 67 -2.71 -9.57 -3.53
C VAL A 67 -1.87 -10.17 -4.67
N THR A 68 -2.42 -11.16 -5.36
CA THR A 68 -1.87 -11.68 -6.61
C THR A 68 -2.76 -11.26 -7.77
N SER A 69 -2.43 -11.65 -8.99
CA SER A 69 -3.27 -11.38 -10.17
C SER A 69 -4.68 -12.00 -10.10
N THR A 70 -4.94 -12.85 -9.10
CA THR A 70 -6.23 -13.56 -8.95
C THR A 70 -6.75 -13.65 -7.51
N HIS A 71 -5.89 -13.57 -6.50
CA HIS A 71 -6.26 -13.83 -5.11
C HIS A 71 -5.97 -12.67 -4.17
N LEU A 72 -6.82 -12.51 -3.16
CA LEU A 72 -6.53 -11.80 -1.93
C LEU A 72 -6.05 -12.82 -0.90
N ILE A 73 -4.92 -12.54 -0.28
CA ILE A 73 -4.35 -13.33 0.81
C ILE A 73 -4.50 -12.52 2.09
N LEU A 74 -5.27 -13.06 3.02
CA LEU A 74 -5.64 -12.34 4.24
C LEU A 74 -5.29 -13.15 5.49
N ASN A 75 -5.10 -12.43 6.60
CA ASN A 75 -5.20 -13.01 7.93
C ASN A 75 -6.40 -12.42 8.66
N GLU A 76 -7.13 -13.29 9.35
CA GLU A 76 -8.12 -12.91 10.36
C GLU A 76 -7.55 -13.17 11.75
N TYR A 77 -7.47 -12.14 12.59
CA TYR A 77 -6.94 -12.25 13.94
C TYR A 77 -8.08 -12.42 14.96
N HIS A 78 -8.15 -13.56 15.63
CA HIS A 78 -9.22 -13.88 16.59
C HIS A 78 -9.00 -13.23 17.98
N ASN A 79 -7.74 -13.05 18.35
CA ASN A 79 -7.35 -12.35 19.57
C ASN A 79 -6.30 -11.31 19.23
N GLY A 80 -6.63 -10.03 19.35
CA GLY A 80 -5.76 -8.91 18.98
C GLY A 80 -4.40 -8.83 19.69
N LYS A 81 -4.05 -9.83 20.51
CA LYS A 81 -2.79 -9.90 21.28
C LYS A 81 -1.84 -11.03 20.84
N ASN A 82 -2.29 -12.00 20.07
CA ASN A 82 -1.43 -13.10 19.65
C ASN A 82 -1.51 -13.32 18.13
N PRO A 83 -0.48 -12.94 17.39
CA PRO A 83 -0.43 -13.13 15.93
C PRO A 83 -0.37 -14.60 15.50
N ASP A 84 -0.06 -15.53 16.42
CA ASP A 84 -0.01 -16.95 16.13
C ASP A 84 -1.41 -17.60 16.07
N HIS A 85 -2.44 -16.92 16.60
CA HIS A 85 -3.85 -17.33 16.50
C HIS A 85 -4.56 -16.59 15.37
N ALA A 86 -4.01 -16.65 14.17
CA ALA A 86 -4.62 -16.11 12.98
C ALA A 86 -5.16 -17.22 12.09
N THR A 87 -6.25 -16.93 11.40
CA THR A 87 -6.74 -17.74 10.29
C THR A 87 -6.24 -17.13 8.98
N ALA A 88 -5.53 -17.90 8.17
CA ALA A 88 -5.15 -17.50 6.82
C ALA A 88 -6.26 -17.83 5.84
N ILE A 89 -6.50 -16.92 4.92
CA ILE A 89 -7.59 -17.00 3.94
C ILE A 89 -7.02 -16.69 2.56
N ALA A 90 -7.30 -17.54 1.58
CA ALA A 90 -7.15 -17.22 0.17
C ALA A 90 -8.52 -17.09 -0.48
N TYR A 91 -8.77 -15.92 -1.05
CA TYR A 91 -10.04 -15.59 -1.70
C TYR A 91 -9.77 -15.19 -3.16
N ASN A 92 -10.37 -15.92 -4.07
CA ASN A 92 -10.29 -15.60 -5.49
C ASN A 92 -11.29 -14.50 -5.82
N TYR A 93 -10.79 -13.29 -6.07
CA TYR A 93 -11.64 -12.13 -6.34
C TYR A 93 -12.26 -12.14 -7.75
N LYS A 94 -11.70 -12.92 -8.69
CA LYS A 94 -12.26 -13.05 -10.04
C LYS A 94 -13.50 -13.94 -10.06
N THR A 95 -13.42 -15.08 -9.37
CA THR A 95 -14.56 -16.02 -9.24
C THR A 95 -15.47 -15.68 -8.07
N LYS A 96 -15.02 -14.77 -7.20
CA LYS A 96 -15.70 -14.38 -5.95
C LYS A 96 -15.92 -15.57 -5.01
N SER A 97 -14.93 -16.46 -4.91
CA SER A 97 -14.98 -17.67 -4.09
C SER A 97 -13.87 -17.74 -3.06
N LEU A 98 -14.20 -18.31 -1.90
CA LEU A 98 -13.22 -18.75 -0.93
C LEU A 98 -12.53 -20.01 -1.48
N GLU A 99 -11.22 -19.97 -1.68
CA GLU A 99 -10.46 -21.12 -2.15
C GLU A 99 -10.09 -22.04 -0.98
N TRP A 100 -9.54 -21.45 0.07
CA TRP A 100 -9.23 -22.15 1.30
C TRP A 100 -9.14 -21.23 2.50
N GLU A 101 -9.30 -21.82 3.69
CA GLU A 101 -9.16 -21.19 4.99
C GLU A 101 -8.40 -22.14 5.93
N LYS A 102 -7.42 -21.62 6.68
CA LYS A 102 -6.57 -22.40 7.61
C LYS A 102 -6.46 -21.70 8.94
N GLU A 103 -6.92 -22.36 9.99
CA GLU A 103 -6.79 -21.88 11.38
C GLU A 103 -5.36 -22.04 11.89
N ASN A 104 -4.97 -21.18 12.84
CA ASN A 104 -3.65 -21.18 13.47
C ASN A 104 -2.51 -21.15 12.43
N PHE A 105 -2.72 -20.39 11.38
CA PHE A 105 -1.79 -20.29 10.27
C PHE A 105 -1.27 -18.86 10.14
N ARG A 106 0.00 -18.67 10.48
CA ARG A 106 0.67 -17.38 10.38
C ARG A 106 1.35 -17.23 9.03
N ILE A 107 0.92 -16.25 8.26
CA ILE A 107 1.60 -15.84 7.03
C ILE A 107 2.76 -14.91 7.43
N LEU A 108 3.99 -15.30 7.10
CA LEU A 108 5.18 -14.45 7.25
C LEU A 108 5.38 -13.58 6.02
N GLU A 109 5.31 -14.20 4.87
CA GLU A 109 5.61 -13.57 3.57
C GLU A 109 4.77 -14.24 2.49
N VAL A 110 4.43 -13.46 1.47
CA VAL A 110 3.84 -13.96 0.22
C VAL A 110 4.69 -13.42 -0.92
N ASN A 111 5.17 -14.28 -1.79
CA ASN A 111 5.93 -13.93 -2.98
C ASN A 111 5.29 -14.61 -4.17
N GLY A 112 4.65 -13.82 -5.06
CA GLY A 112 3.87 -14.34 -6.17
C GLY A 112 2.81 -15.35 -5.71
N GLU A 113 2.92 -16.59 -6.16
CA GLU A 113 1.98 -17.68 -5.84
C GLU A 113 2.45 -18.56 -4.66
N VAL A 114 3.43 -18.11 -3.88
CA VAL A 114 4.01 -18.87 -2.76
C VAL A 114 3.82 -18.12 -1.44
N ILE A 115 3.31 -18.83 -0.45
CA ILE A 115 3.20 -18.37 0.93
C ILE A 115 4.30 -19.02 1.78
N LYS A 116 5.02 -18.22 2.55
CA LYS A 116 5.97 -18.67 3.56
C LYS A 116 5.35 -18.56 4.95
N SER A 117 5.41 -19.64 5.72
CA SER A 117 4.93 -19.69 7.10
C SER A 117 5.99 -20.31 8.03
N PRO A 118 5.90 -20.13 9.36
CA PRO A 118 6.69 -20.93 10.29
C PRO A 118 6.34 -22.40 10.10
N HIS A 119 7.34 -23.27 10.23
CA HIS A 119 7.09 -24.71 10.19
C HIS A 119 6.38 -25.16 11.49
N GLN A 120 5.31 -25.96 11.36
CA GLN A 120 4.45 -26.32 12.47
C GLN A 120 5.17 -27.12 13.59
N TYR A 121 6.17 -27.94 13.23
CA TYR A 121 6.83 -28.86 14.17
C TYR A 121 8.30 -28.57 14.43
N PHE A 122 8.92 -27.69 13.65
CA PHE A 122 10.35 -27.43 13.77
C PHE A 122 10.58 -25.92 13.97
N GLU A 123 11.15 -25.57 15.11
CA GLU A 123 11.59 -24.21 15.38
C GLU A 123 12.65 -23.76 14.37
N ASN A 124 12.59 -22.49 13.98
CA ASN A 124 13.51 -21.88 13.01
C ASN A 124 13.51 -22.50 11.60
N ARG A 125 12.48 -23.26 11.24
CA ARG A 125 12.24 -23.73 9.88
C ARG A 125 10.98 -23.09 9.30
N PHE A 126 10.93 -23.06 7.97
CA PHE A 126 9.79 -22.54 7.22
C PHE A 126 9.13 -23.63 6.43
N ALA A 127 7.85 -23.48 6.17
CA ALA A 127 7.06 -24.25 5.24
C ALA A 127 6.57 -23.33 4.12
N TYR A 128 6.48 -23.87 2.92
CA TYR A 128 6.04 -23.15 1.73
C TYR A 128 4.72 -23.74 1.25
N TRP A 129 3.84 -22.89 0.76
CA TRP A 129 2.47 -23.26 0.43
C TRP A 129 2.08 -22.59 -0.87
N ASP A 130 1.39 -23.31 -1.73
CA ASP A 130 0.81 -22.76 -2.95
C ASP A 130 -0.41 -21.89 -2.62
N VAL A 131 -0.46 -20.68 -3.18
CA VAL A 131 -1.52 -19.70 -2.93
C VAL A 131 -2.89 -20.23 -3.35
N LYS A 132 -3.00 -20.92 -4.48
CA LYS A 132 -4.28 -21.36 -5.05
C LYS A 132 -4.87 -22.53 -4.30
N THR A 133 -4.02 -23.50 -3.97
CA THR A 133 -4.49 -24.76 -3.38
C THR A 133 -4.37 -24.79 -1.87
N GLY A 134 -3.54 -23.93 -1.29
CA GLY A 134 -3.20 -24.00 0.13
C GLY A 134 -2.46 -25.29 0.52
N LEU A 135 -1.90 -26.03 -0.41
CA LEU A 135 -1.11 -27.23 -0.12
C LEU A 135 0.36 -26.89 0.09
N VAL A 136 1.02 -27.72 0.90
CA VAL A 136 2.46 -27.62 1.10
C VAL A 136 3.16 -27.96 -0.21
N ILE A 137 4.17 -27.16 -0.53
CA ILE A 137 5.06 -27.37 -1.67
C ILE A 137 6.50 -27.47 -1.17
N ASP A 138 7.36 -28.03 -2.00
CA ASP A 138 8.79 -28.01 -1.75
C ASP A 138 9.31 -26.57 -1.71
N MET A 139 10.45 -26.39 -1.04
CA MET A 139 11.08 -25.06 -0.98
C MET A 139 11.38 -24.57 -2.40
N PRO A 140 10.84 -23.41 -2.81
CA PRO A 140 11.13 -22.85 -4.13
C PRO A 140 12.61 -22.57 -4.28
N GLU A 141 13.14 -22.67 -5.49
CA GLU A 141 14.51 -22.22 -5.77
C GLU A 141 14.63 -20.70 -5.55
N GLU A 142 15.82 -20.21 -5.17
CA GLU A 142 16.01 -18.78 -4.89
C GLU A 142 15.62 -17.88 -6.08
N ASN A 143 15.73 -18.38 -7.30
CA ASN A 143 15.34 -17.69 -8.52
C ASN A 143 13.81 -17.56 -8.67
N ASP A 144 13.03 -18.46 -8.10
CA ASP A 144 11.56 -18.42 -8.13
C ASP A 144 10.98 -17.44 -7.08
N ILE A 145 11.81 -17.07 -6.09
CA ILE A 145 11.42 -16.16 -5.00
C ILE A 145 11.81 -14.70 -5.31
N GLN A 146 12.61 -14.46 -6.35
CA GLN A 146 12.98 -13.10 -6.74
C GLN A 146 11.74 -12.35 -7.26
N SER A 147 11.05 -11.67 -6.33
CA SER A 147 10.16 -10.58 -6.72
C SER A 147 11.04 -9.51 -7.35
N ASN A 148 10.83 -9.19 -8.62
CA ASN A 148 11.36 -7.98 -9.23
C ASN A 148 10.65 -6.78 -8.58
N LYS A 149 10.93 -6.55 -7.28
CA LYS A 149 10.34 -5.41 -6.55
C LYS A 149 10.91 -4.14 -7.14
N THR A 150 10.18 -3.56 -8.04
CA THR A 150 10.40 -2.20 -8.55
C THR A 150 9.55 -1.17 -7.78
N GLU A 151 9.02 -1.59 -6.62
CA GLU A 151 8.34 -0.69 -5.70
C GLU A 151 9.34 0.15 -4.94
N SER A 152 9.18 1.45 -5.00
CA SER A 152 10.00 2.40 -4.25
C SER A 152 9.12 3.19 -3.30
N PHE A 153 9.38 3.05 -2.01
CA PHE A 153 8.71 3.81 -0.96
C PHE A 153 9.56 5.00 -0.52
N PRO A 154 8.93 6.11 -0.11
CA PRO A 154 9.67 7.27 0.34
C PRO A 154 10.37 7.03 1.68
N LEU A 155 11.46 7.75 1.90
CA LEU A 155 12.11 7.83 3.19
C LEU A 155 11.48 8.97 4.01
N LEU A 156 11.16 8.67 5.27
CA LEU A 156 10.61 9.64 6.22
C LEU A 156 11.73 10.43 6.89
N TYR A 157 11.61 11.75 6.85
CA TYR A 157 12.51 12.71 7.50
C TYR A 157 11.74 13.51 8.56
N PRO A 158 11.84 13.13 9.84
CA PRO A 158 11.26 13.92 10.94
C PRO A 158 11.88 15.31 11.06
N GLU A 159 11.17 16.25 11.66
CA GLU A 159 11.60 17.66 11.83
C GLU A 159 12.97 17.80 12.53
N ASN A 160 13.34 16.85 13.38
CA ASN A 160 14.63 16.82 14.06
C ASN A 160 15.74 16.08 13.28
N SER A 161 15.48 15.62 12.05
CA SER A 161 16.48 14.97 11.21
C SER A 161 17.39 15.99 10.52
N GLU A 162 18.62 15.58 10.22
CA GLU A 162 19.66 16.41 9.59
C GLU A 162 19.19 17.03 8.26
N HIS A 163 18.45 16.30 7.46
CA HIS A 163 18.04 16.74 6.12
C HIS A 163 16.73 17.51 6.08
N PHE A 164 15.94 17.50 7.16
CA PHE A 164 14.63 18.17 7.18
C PHE A 164 14.73 19.68 6.88
N GLY A 165 15.77 20.35 7.40
CA GLY A 165 15.99 21.77 7.14
C GLY A 165 16.18 22.11 5.67
N THR A 166 16.87 21.24 4.92
CA THR A 166 17.06 21.37 3.46
C THR A 166 15.73 21.24 2.72
N PHE A 167 14.94 20.21 3.04
CA PHE A 167 13.63 20.04 2.44
C PHE A 167 12.67 21.18 2.79
N SER A 168 12.65 21.62 4.04
CA SER A 168 11.79 22.72 4.48
C SER A 168 12.12 24.03 3.76
N LYS A 169 13.41 24.31 3.52
CA LYS A 169 13.84 25.48 2.76
C LYS A 169 13.38 25.40 1.31
N PHE A 170 13.60 24.26 0.65
CA PHE A 170 13.15 24.01 -0.73
C PHE A 170 11.63 24.16 -0.87
N ILE A 171 10.87 23.52 0.03
CA ILE A 171 9.41 23.61 0.06
C ILE A 171 8.95 25.06 0.21
N ASN A 172 9.55 25.80 1.13
CA ASN A 172 9.19 27.19 1.36
C ASN A 172 9.47 28.08 0.13
N GLU A 173 10.62 27.90 -0.51
CA GLU A 173 10.99 28.62 -1.73
C GLU A 173 10.03 28.33 -2.90
N LYS A 174 9.55 27.09 -3.02
CA LYS A 174 8.72 26.67 -4.16
C LYS A 174 7.22 26.87 -3.93
N THR A 175 6.75 26.83 -2.68
CA THR A 175 5.31 26.81 -2.38
C THR A 175 4.85 27.88 -1.42
N GLY A 176 5.78 28.53 -0.70
CA GLY A 176 5.48 29.46 0.40
C GLY A 176 5.04 28.77 1.69
N HIS A 177 4.96 27.45 1.73
CA HIS A 177 4.61 26.71 2.93
C HIS A 177 5.83 26.49 3.83
N GLN A 178 5.60 26.55 5.15
CA GLN A 178 6.58 26.10 6.13
C GLN A 178 6.31 24.64 6.45
N ALA A 179 7.21 23.73 6.04
CA ALA A 179 7.10 22.32 6.39
C ALA A 179 7.14 22.13 7.91
N ALA A 180 6.37 21.18 8.42
CA ALA A 180 6.27 20.88 9.85
C ALA A 180 6.18 19.37 10.08
N ILE A 181 6.63 18.92 11.24
CA ILE A 181 6.56 17.54 11.74
C ILE A 181 7.46 16.59 10.96
N CYS A 182 7.22 16.36 9.67
CA CYS A 182 8.03 15.49 8.82
C CYS A 182 7.80 15.76 7.33
N CYS A 183 8.75 15.28 6.53
CA CYS A 183 8.66 15.14 5.09
C CYS A 183 8.93 13.70 4.70
N GLU A 184 8.34 13.24 3.63
CA GLU A 184 8.68 11.99 2.94
C GLU A 184 9.31 12.33 1.60
N TYR A 185 10.41 11.68 1.27
CA TYR A 185 11.19 11.95 0.06
C TYR A 185 11.52 10.69 -0.69
N LEU A 186 11.38 10.75 -2.01
CA LEU A 186 11.81 9.73 -2.94
C LEU A 186 12.34 10.38 -4.22
N GLU A 187 13.42 9.84 -4.75
CA GLU A 187 13.99 10.21 -6.04
C GLU A 187 13.91 9.02 -6.99
N VAL A 188 13.34 9.24 -8.17
CA VAL A 188 13.20 8.22 -9.21
C VAL A 188 13.60 8.82 -10.55
N GLY A 189 14.69 8.30 -11.14
CA GLY A 189 15.27 8.88 -12.35
C GLY A 189 15.64 10.35 -12.15
N ASN A 190 15.02 11.24 -12.92
CA ASN A 190 15.24 12.68 -12.84
C ASN A 190 14.11 13.42 -12.09
N VAL A 191 13.30 12.69 -11.32
CA VAL A 191 12.15 13.25 -10.62
C VAL A 191 12.34 13.14 -9.12
N MET A 192 12.16 14.24 -8.40
CA MET A 192 12.11 14.33 -6.94
C MET A 192 10.65 14.42 -6.52
N ILE A 193 10.27 13.60 -5.56
CA ILE A 193 8.91 13.53 -5.03
C ILE A 193 8.97 13.76 -3.53
N LEU A 194 8.28 14.79 -3.06
CA LEU A 194 8.23 15.21 -1.66
C LEU A 194 6.78 15.24 -1.19
N SER A 195 6.45 14.48 -0.15
CA SER A 195 5.23 14.69 0.61
C SER A 195 5.57 15.39 1.93
N TYR A 196 4.86 16.45 2.26
CA TYR A 196 5.16 17.22 3.46
C TYR A 196 3.89 17.71 4.14
N TYR A 197 3.99 17.87 5.46
CA TYR A 197 2.95 18.47 6.29
C TYR A 197 3.25 19.92 6.56
N PHE A 198 2.22 20.75 6.70
CA PHE A 198 2.31 22.14 7.11
C PHE A 198 1.13 22.53 8.00
N HIS A 199 1.33 23.51 8.88
CA HIS A 199 0.25 24.00 9.72
C HIS A 199 -0.69 24.91 8.94
N LYS A 200 -1.99 24.59 8.99
CA LYS A 200 -3.08 25.41 8.47
C LYS A 200 -4.02 25.71 9.64
N ASN A 201 -3.86 26.88 10.27
CA ASN A 201 -4.53 27.22 11.51
C ASN A 201 -4.21 26.21 12.64
N LYS A 202 -5.23 25.48 13.16
CA LYS A 202 -5.09 24.47 14.23
C LYS A 202 -4.98 23.04 13.72
N THR A 203 -4.92 22.84 12.42
CA THR A 203 -4.90 21.52 11.77
C THR A 203 -3.68 21.40 10.86
N LEU A 204 -3.51 20.22 10.27
CA LEU A 204 -2.45 19.97 9.30
C LEU A 204 -3.03 19.88 7.89
N GLY A 205 -2.30 20.43 6.93
CA GLY A 205 -2.41 20.08 5.53
C GLY A 205 -1.28 19.12 5.14
N ASN A 206 -1.52 18.28 4.15
CA ASN A 206 -0.50 17.43 3.53
C ASN A 206 -0.49 17.65 2.02
N VAL A 207 0.69 17.86 1.46
CA VAL A 207 0.90 18.19 0.06
C VAL A 207 1.97 17.30 -0.53
N LEU A 208 1.75 16.86 -1.74
CA LEU A 208 2.73 16.18 -2.59
C LEU A 208 3.28 17.19 -3.59
N LEU A 209 4.59 17.38 -3.59
CA LEU A 209 5.35 18.24 -4.50
C LEU A 209 6.21 17.34 -5.38
N VAL A 210 6.10 17.49 -6.68
CA VAL A 210 6.94 16.78 -7.65
C VAL A 210 7.76 17.80 -8.42
N ALA A 211 9.07 17.60 -8.49
CA ALA A 211 10.00 18.47 -9.17
C ALA A 211 10.99 17.64 -10.00
N ASN A 212 11.61 18.28 -11.02
CA ASN A 212 12.71 17.67 -11.75
C ASN A 212 14.04 17.81 -10.99
N SER A 213 15.10 17.20 -11.49
CA SER A 213 16.46 17.27 -10.89
C SER A 213 17.05 18.69 -10.86
N GLU A 214 16.53 19.64 -11.64
CA GLU A 214 16.92 21.05 -11.63
C GLU A 214 16.15 21.85 -10.57
N GLY A 215 15.21 21.20 -9.86
CA GLY A 215 14.35 21.82 -8.85
C GLY A 215 13.21 22.65 -9.41
N GLU A 216 12.83 22.44 -10.68
CA GLU A 216 11.62 23.01 -11.25
C GLU A 216 10.40 22.18 -10.84
N VAL A 217 9.36 22.83 -10.35
CA VAL A 217 8.13 22.18 -9.92
C VAL A 217 7.33 21.71 -11.11
N LEU A 218 7.12 20.41 -11.21
CA LEU A 218 6.29 19.78 -12.25
C LEU A 218 4.82 19.79 -11.86
N CYS A 219 4.51 19.48 -10.58
CA CYS A 219 3.17 19.61 -10.04
C CYS A 219 3.16 19.69 -8.50
N THR A 220 2.05 20.19 -7.97
CA THR A 220 1.75 20.26 -6.55
C THR A 220 0.33 19.78 -6.33
N ILE A 221 0.16 18.76 -5.47
CA ILE A 221 -1.12 18.08 -5.26
C ILE A 221 -1.47 18.12 -3.78
N ASN A 222 -2.67 18.57 -3.45
CA ASN A 222 -3.18 18.50 -2.08
C ASN A 222 -3.61 17.07 -1.76
N LEU A 223 -2.91 16.41 -0.82
CA LEU A 223 -3.27 15.06 -0.36
C LEU A 223 -4.36 15.08 0.70
N GLY A 224 -4.46 16.16 1.47
CA GLY A 224 -5.51 16.29 2.46
C GLY A 224 -5.39 17.54 3.31
N GLU A 225 -6.54 17.98 3.82
CA GLU A 225 -6.66 19.11 4.73
C GLU A 225 -7.35 18.71 6.04
N ASN A 226 -7.26 19.57 7.05
CA ASN A 226 -7.87 19.36 8.36
C ASN A 226 -7.48 18.02 9.01
N LEU A 227 -6.23 17.63 8.80
CA LEU A 227 -5.69 16.39 9.33
C LEU A 227 -5.42 16.53 10.83
N LYS A 228 -5.71 15.47 11.60
CA LYS A 228 -5.45 15.38 13.04
C LYS A 228 -4.12 14.67 13.38
N GLY A 229 -3.44 14.15 12.38
CA GLY A 229 -2.18 13.42 12.51
C GLY A 229 -1.52 13.22 11.16
N ILE A 230 -0.38 12.56 11.18
CA ILE A 230 0.43 12.24 10.00
C ILE A 230 0.19 10.79 9.57
N GLY A 231 0.32 10.52 8.29
CA GLY A 231 0.46 9.19 7.71
C GLY A 231 1.94 8.86 7.44
N LYS A 232 2.19 7.62 7.14
CA LYS A 232 3.46 7.12 6.62
C LYS A 232 3.19 6.48 5.27
N ASP A 233 4.21 6.52 4.39
CA ASP A 233 4.12 5.99 3.03
C ASP A 233 2.91 6.59 2.29
N THR A 234 2.83 7.96 2.32
CA THR A 234 1.71 8.72 1.72
C THR A 234 1.65 8.58 0.21
N PHE A 235 2.73 8.12 -0.41
CA PHE A 235 2.85 7.74 -1.81
C PHE A 235 3.87 6.61 -1.96
N PHE A 236 3.87 5.98 -3.11
CA PHE A 236 4.95 5.09 -3.57
C PHE A 236 5.05 5.16 -5.10
N VAL A 237 6.18 4.71 -5.62
CA VAL A 237 6.38 4.57 -7.06
C VAL A 237 6.48 3.09 -7.41
N LEU A 238 5.74 2.69 -8.42
CA LEU A 238 5.71 1.35 -8.99
C LEU A 238 6.15 1.45 -10.44
N GLU A 239 7.37 1.00 -10.73
CA GLU A 239 8.02 1.25 -12.03
C GLU A 239 8.12 2.77 -12.31
N ASN A 240 7.34 3.27 -13.26
CA ASN A 240 7.20 4.69 -13.61
C ASN A 240 5.84 5.29 -13.19
N LYS A 241 5.13 4.66 -12.25
CA LYS A 241 3.80 5.08 -11.82
C LYS A 241 3.83 5.59 -10.39
N LEU A 242 3.55 6.85 -10.19
CA LEU A 242 3.38 7.46 -8.88
C LEU A 242 1.95 7.19 -8.39
N VAL A 243 1.85 6.48 -7.27
CA VAL A 243 0.58 6.06 -6.65
C VAL A 243 0.39 6.76 -5.32
N PHE A 244 -0.74 7.39 -5.10
CA PHE A 244 -1.07 8.07 -3.85
C PHE A 244 -2.57 8.19 -3.62
N ILE A 245 -2.92 8.43 -2.35
CA ILE A 245 -4.29 8.70 -1.95
C ILE A 245 -4.44 10.18 -1.62
N SER A 246 -5.44 10.84 -2.21
CA SER A 246 -5.86 12.18 -1.82
C SER A 246 -7.23 12.16 -1.14
N ASN A 247 -7.46 13.13 -0.23
CA ASN A 247 -8.72 13.27 0.53
C ASN A 247 -9.18 11.99 1.25
N LYS A 248 -8.25 11.07 1.55
CA LYS A 248 -8.47 9.78 2.21
C LYS A 248 -9.32 8.77 1.42
N ASN A 249 -9.86 9.13 0.27
CA ASN A 249 -10.78 8.29 -0.49
C ASN A 249 -10.60 8.34 -2.01
N THR A 250 -9.60 9.05 -2.50
CA THR A 250 -9.35 9.15 -3.94
C THR A 250 -8.01 8.51 -4.27
N LEU A 251 -8.03 7.42 -5.02
CA LEU A 251 -6.82 6.84 -5.60
C LEU A 251 -6.40 7.63 -6.83
N ASN A 252 -5.12 7.92 -6.90
CA ASN A 252 -4.50 8.58 -8.04
C ASN A 252 -3.29 7.76 -8.50
N ILE A 253 -3.14 7.61 -9.80
CA ILE A 253 -1.97 7.00 -10.45
C ILE A 253 -1.54 7.95 -11.57
N TYR A 254 -0.30 8.42 -11.50
CA TYR A 254 0.29 9.36 -12.44
C TYR A 254 1.53 8.73 -13.07
N GLU A 255 1.82 9.10 -14.29
CA GLU A 255 3.09 8.78 -14.94
C GLU A 255 4.20 9.73 -14.47
N VAL A 256 5.37 9.19 -14.10
CA VAL A 256 6.56 9.95 -13.64
C VAL A 256 7.79 9.61 -14.45
#